data_5273d5a975e12346a4ce93b607b1211c
#
_entry.id   5273d5a975e12346a4ce93b607b1211c
#
_cell.length_a   1.000
_cell.length_b   1.000
_cell.length_c   1.000
_cell.angle_alpha   90.00
_cell.angle_beta   90.00
_cell.angle_gamma   90.00
#
_symmetry.space_group_name_H-M   'P 1'
#
loop_
_entity.id
_entity.type
_entity.pdbx_description
1 polymer ?
#
loop_
_entity_poly.entity_id
_entity_poly.type
_entity_poly.pdbx_seq_one_letter_code
_entity_poly.pdbx_strand_id
1 'polypeptide(L)'
;GRSITVVCNQVARCTIVPNRLIDETSPYLLQHANNPVDWYPWGTEAFERAKYEKKPVLVSIGYSACHWCHVMERESFENEAIAAQMNAEFVSVKVDREERPDLDSIYMQAVQALTGRGGWPMTVFLTPEQQPFYGGTYFPPEDRHSMPGFPRVLTAIADAYKNSQGDI
;
A
#
# COMPACT_ATOMS: atom_id res chain seq x y z
N GLY A 1 8.07 -13.06 2.97
CA GLY A 1 8.29 -11.63 2.90
C GLY A 1 9.04 -11.10 4.08
N ARG A 2 9.71 -10.03 3.84
CA ARG A 2 10.39 -9.34 4.93
C ARG A 2 9.36 -8.56 5.73
N SER A 3 9.10 -8.99 6.96
CA SER A 3 8.52 -8.10 7.96
C SER A 3 9.57 -7.05 8.29
N ILE A 4 9.16 -5.80 8.49
CA ILE A 4 10.05 -4.83 9.11
C ILE A 4 10.24 -5.29 10.53
N THR A 5 11.45 -5.77 10.80
CA THR A 5 11.81 -6.25 12.13
C THR A 5 12.56 -5.12 12.83
N VAL A 6 12.06 -4.72 13.99
CA VAL A 6 12.81 -3.88 14.90
C VAL A 6 13.66 -4.80 15.74
N VAL A 7 14.97 -4.79 15.53
CA VAL A 7 15.90 -5.58 16.31
C VAL A 7 16.41 -4.71 17.46
N CYS A 8 16.01 -5.05 18.68
CA CYS A 8 16.50 -4.40 19.89
C CYS A 8 17.70 -5.18 20.42
N ASN A 9 18.86 -4.54 20.44
CA ASN A 9 20.08 -5.09 21.00
C ASN A 9 20.15 -4.78 22.51
N GLN A 10 20.93 -5.57 23.27
CA GLN A 10 21.03 -5.47 24.74
C GLN A 10 21.46 -4.07 25.28
N VAL A 11 21.81 -3.15 24.42
CA VAL A 11 22.23 -1.79 24.77
C VAL A 11 21.23 -0.73 24.27
N ALA A 12 19.93 -1.06 24.26
CA ALA A 12 18.82 -0.14 24.05
C ALA A 12 18.82 0.69 22.75
N ARG A 13 19.33 0.16 21.64
CA ARG A 13 19.16 0.76 20.32
C ARG A 13 18.33 -0.17 19.44
N CYS A 14 17.09 0.24 19.18
CA CYS A 14 16.26 -0.43 18.17
C CYS A 14 16.72 -0.01 16.78
N THR A 15 17.18 -0.97 15.98
CA THR A 15 17.55 -0.73 14.59
C THR A 15 16.35 -1.08 13.70
N ILE A 16 15.90 -0.13 12.89
CA ILE A 16 14.86 -0.37 11.89
C ILE A 16 15.52 -1.05 10.69
N VAL A 17 15.02 -2.23 10.33
CA VAL A 17 15.44 -2.92 9.11
C VAL A 17 14.60 -2.35 7.95
N PRO A 18 15.22 -1.70 6.94
CA PRO A 18 14.46 -1.13 5.85
C PRO A 18 13.80 -2.21 4.99
N ASN A 19 12.69 -1.84 4.35
CA ASN A 19 12.04 -2.69 3.35
C ASN A 19 12.79 -2.63 2.00
N ARG A 20 12.25 -3.32 0.98
CA ARG A 20 12.89 -3.43 -0.35
C ARG A 20 13.06 -2.11 -1.08
N LEU A 21 12.34 -1.06 -0.69
CA LEU A 21 12.46 0.25 -1.34
C LEU A 21 13.83 0.89 -1.13
N ILE A 22 14.61 0.39 -0.16
CA ILE A 22 15.97 0.91 0.08
C ILE A 22 16.89 0.74 -1.14
N ASP A 23 16.61 -0.22 -2.00
CA ASP A 23 17.41 -0.49 -3.21
C ASP A 23 16.92 0.30 -4.43
N GLU A 24 15.86 1.12 -4.26
CA GLU A 24 15.31 1.91 -5.35
C GLU A 24 16.04 3.24 -5.53
N THR A 25 15.91 3.83 -6.72
CA THR A 25 16.56 5.10 -7.06
C THR A 25 15.63 6.31 -6.88
N SER A 26 14.32 6.08 -6.91
CA SER A 26 13.33 7.15 -6.72
C SER A 26 13.44 7.76 -5.33
N PRO A 27 13.65 9.09 -5.20
CA PRO A 27 13.63 9.73 -3.89
C PRO A 27 12.30 9.53 -3.14
N TYR A 28 11.18 9.52 -3.86
CA TYR A 28 9.87 9.28 -3.28
C TYR A 28 9.76 7.87 -2.68
N LEU A 29 10.20 6.84 -3.40
CA LEU A 29 10.19 5.47 -2.87
C LEU A 29 11.15 5.34 -1.69
N LEU A 30 12.33 5.95 -1.75
CA LEU A 30 13.31 5.91 -0.66
C LEU A 30 12.76 6.53 0.64
N GLN A 31 11.87 7.52 0.55
CA GLN A 31 11.21 8.10 1.72
C GLN A 31 10.40 7.06 2.50
N HIS A 32 9.91 6.04 1.83
CA HIS A 32 9.09 4.98 2.44
C HIS A 32 9.90 3.73 2.83
N ALA A 33 11.21 3.73 2.63
CA ALA A 33 12.06 2.56 2.88
C ALA A 33 12.08 2.14 4.36
N ASN A 34 11.87 3.09 5.29
CA ASN A 34 11.88 2.83 6.73
C ASN A 34 10.47 2.75 7.34
N ASN A 35 9.42 2.77 6.54
CA ASN A 35 8.06 2.55 7.04
C ASN A 35 7.91 1.15 7.62
N PRO A 36 7.08 0.96 8.66
CA PRO A 36 6.75 -0.38 9.18
C PRO A 36 5.97 -1.25 8.19
N VAL A 37 5.44 -0.67 7.10
CA VAL A 37 4.83 -1.42 6.00
C VAL A 37 5.92 -2.15 5.21
N ASP A 38 5.71 -3.43 4.93
CA ASP A 38 6.61 -4.25 4.11
C ASP A 38 6.40 -3.94 2.61
N TRP A 39 6.83 -2.75 2.20
CA TRP A 39 6.66 -2.27 0.84
C TRP A 39 7.49 -3.03 -0.18
N TYR A 40 6.86 -3.31 -1.32
CA TYR A 40 7.50 -3.82 -2.53
C TYR A 40 7.50 -2.73 -3.60
N PRO A 41 8.54 -2.65 -4.43
CA PRO A 41 8.42 -1.94 -5.70
C PRO A 41 7.50 -2.74 -6.63
N TRP A 42 6.95 -2.08 -7.63
CA TRP A 42 6.18 -2.77 -8.66
C TRP A 42 7.07 -3.78 -9.39
N GLY A 43 6.66 -5.02 -9.45
CA GLY A 43 7.43 -6.05 -10.11
C GLY A 43 6.89 -7.46 -9.84
N THR A 44 7.51 -8.42 -10.49
CA THR A 44 7.12 -9.84 -10.46
C THR A 44 7.11 -10.41 -9.04
N GLU A 45 8.10 -10.05 -8.21
CA GLU A 45 8.23 -10.57 -6.84
C GLU A 45 6.97 -10.33 -6.01
N ALA A 46 6.41 -9.11 -6.08
CA ALA A 46 5.21 -8.77 -5.32
C ALA A 46 4.01 -9.62 -5.74
N PHE A 47 3.79 -9.75 -7.04
CA PHE A 47 2.63 -10.49 -7.56
C PHE A 47 2.76 -12.00 -7.40
N GLU A 48 3.95 -12.56 -7.52
CA GLU A 48 4.19 -13.97 -7.23
C GLU A 48 3.94 -14.27 -5.76
N ARG A 49 4.35 -13.40 -4.87
CA ARG A 49 4.09 -13.53 -3.45
C ARG A 49 2.59 -13.47 -3.16
N ALA A 50 1.88 -12.54 -3.79
CA ALA A 50 0.43 -12.44 -3.63
C ALA A 50 -0.30 -13.71 -4.06
N LYS A 51 0.14 -14.32 -5.16
CA LYS A 51 -0.39 -15.61 -5.61
C LYS A 51 -0.10 -16.73 -4.62
N TYR A 52 1.12 -16.80 -4.13
CA TYR A 52 1.55 -17.84 -3.19
C TYR A 52 0.80 -17.75 -1.87
N GLU A 53 0.67 -16.55 -1.33
CA GLU A 53 0.01 -16.31 -0.04
C GLU A 53 -1.50 -16.12 -0.15
N LYS A 54 -2.04 -16.10 -1.36
CA LYS A 54 -3.48 -15.89 -1.65
C LYS A 54 -3.99 -14.59 -1.03
N LYS A 55 -3.25 -13.52 -1.25
CA LYS A 55 -3.57 -12.18 -0.76
C LYS A 55 -3.83 -11.22 -1.91
N PRO A 56 -4.72 -10.22 -1.73
CA PRO A 56 -4.84 -9.14 -2.69
C PRO A 56 -3.63 -8.21 -2.60
N VAL A 57 -3.40 -7.45 -3.66
CA VAL A 57 -2.32 -6.47 -3.74
C VAL A 57 -2.88 -5.08 -3.49
N LEU A 58 -2.27 -4.35 -2.56
CA LEU A 58 -2.56 -2.95 -2.30
C LEU A 58 -1.49 -2.12 -3.01
N VAL A 59 -1.89 -1.30 -3.98
CA VAL A 59 -0.96 -0.40 -4.68
C VAL A 59 -1.23 1.02 -4.24
N SER A 60 -0.20 1.69 -3.74
CA SER A 60 -0.24 3.10 -3.37
C SER A 60 0.63 3.89 -4.35
N ILE A 61 0.02 4.80 -5.08
CA ILE A 61 0.69 5.62 -6.09
C ILE A 61 0.68 7.08 -5.67
N GLY A 62 1.83 7.71 -5.73
CA GLY A 62 1.99 9.11 -5.38
C GLY A 62 3.23 9.71 -6.01
N TYR A 63 3.69 10.83 -5.47
CA TYR A 63 4.88 11.56 -5.96
C TYR A 63 5.45 12.46 -4.86
N SER A 64 6.68 12.92 -5.04
CA SER A 64 7.42 13.65 -4.00
C SER A 64 6.76 14.95 -3.57
N ALA A 65 6.16 15.70 -4.49
CA ALA A 65 5.52 16.98 -4.19
C ALA A 65 4.07 16.86 -3.70
N CYS A 66 3.55 15.66 -3.54
CA CYS A 66 2.17 15.40 -3.15
C CYS A 66 1.97 15.60 -1.65
N HIS A 67 1.28 16.68 -1.27
CA HIS A 67 1.02 16.98 0.15
C HIS A 67 0.26 15.85 0.86
N TRP A 68 -0.86 15.40 0.28
CA TRP A 68 -1.69 14.38 0.92
C TRP A 68 -1.05 12.99 0.92
N CYS A 69 -0.10 12.73 0.02
CA CYS A 69 0.71 11.52 0.09
C CYS A 69 1.56 11.50 1.36
N HIS A 70 2.17 12.64 1.71
CA HIS A 70 2.95 12.78 2.94
C HIS A 70 2.08 12.73 4.19
N VAL A 71 0.88 13.30 4.14
CA VAL A 71 -0.09 13.20 5.24
C VAL A 71 -0.46 11.74 5.49
N MET A 72 -0.78 10.99 4.44
CA MET A 72 -1.13 9.58 4.57
C MET A 72 0.03 8.72 5.07
N GLU A 73 1.26 9.05 4.68
CA GLU A 73 2.44 8.40 5.22
C GLU A 73 2.52 8.57 6.73
N ARG A 74 2.46 9.80 7.20
CA ARG A 74 2.56 10.11 8.64
C ARG A 74 1.43 9.50 9.45
N GLU A 75 0.22 9.53 8.92
CA GLU A 75 -0.97 9.09 9.65
C GLU A 75 -1.18 7.57 9.62
N SER A 76 -0.83 6.92 8.52
CA SER A 76 -1.16 5.51 8.30
C SER A 76 0.06 4.63 8.05
N PHE A 77 0.96 4.99 7.13
CA PHE A 77 2.08 4.12 6.76
C PHE A 77 3.18 4.07 7.82
N GLU A 78 3.29 5.10 8.64
CA GLU A 78 4.20 5.11 9.80
C GLU A 78 3.55 4.55 11.06
N ASN A 79 2.24 4.30 11.04
CA ASN A 79 1.49 3.74 12.15
C ASN A 79 1.69 2.23 12.21
N GLU A 80 2.25 1.73 13.31
CA GLU A 80 2.61 0.32 13.44
C GLU A 80 1.39 -0.62 13.41
N ALA A 81 0.26 -0.22 13.99
CA ALA A 81 -0.95 -1.04 14.00
C ALA A 81 -1.55 -1.16 12.58
N ILE A 82 -1.61 -0.06 11.85
CA ILE A 82 -2.10 -0.05 10.46
C ILE A 82 -1.14 -0.83 9.57
N ALA A 83 0.16 -0.62 9.74
CA ALA A 83 1.18 -1.36 8.98
C ALA A 83 1.09 -2.87 9.24
N ALA A 84 0.88 -3.29 10.48
CA ALA A 84 0.70 -4.70 10.82
C ALA A 84 -0.51 -5.31 10.10
N GLN A 85 -1.62 -4.58 10.02
CA GLN A 85 -2.81 -5.00 9.29
C GLN A 85 -2.52 -5.11 7.78
N MET A 86 -1.83 -4.12 7.19
CA MET A 86 -1.44 -4.15 5.79
C MET A 86 -0.54 -5.37 5.50
N ASN A 87 0.45 -5.61 6.33
CA ASN A 87 1.40 -6.70 6.14
C ASN A 87 0.72 -8.09 6.29
N ALA A 88 -0.25 -8.21 7.19
CA ALA A 88 -0.96 -9.47 7.43
C ALA A 88 -1.92 -9.83 6.29
N GLU A 89 -2.62 -8.85 5.72
CA GLU A 89 -3.76 -9.08 4.83
C GLU A 89 -3.47 -8.79 3.36
N PHE A 90 -2.40 -8.06 3.06
CA PHE A 90 -2.07 -7.60 1.71
C PHE A 90 -0.59 -7.80 1.38
N VAL A 91 -0.29 -7.85 0.08
CA VAL A 91 1.03 -7.52 -0.44
C VAL A 91 0.98 -6.06 -0.87
N SER A 92 1.81 -5.22 -0.27
CA SER A 92 1.74 -3.77 -0.45
C SER A 92 2.83 -3.29 -1.41
N VAL A 93 2.42 -2.58 -2.46
CA VAL A 93 3.29 -2.08 -3.53
C VAL A 93 3.24 -0.56 -3.55
N LYS A 94 4.41 0.07 -3.56
CA LYS A 94 4.55 1.52 -3.65
C LYS A 94 5.04 1.91 -5.03
N VAL A 95 4.38 2.88 -5.65
CA VAL A 95 4.69 3.35 -7.01
C VAL A 95 4.89 4.85 -7.01
N ASP A 96 5.96 5.31 -7.65
CA ASP A 96 6.17 6.72 -7.98
C ASP A 96 5.59 6.99 -9.38
N ARG A 97 4.57 7.84 -9.46
CA ARG A 97 3.93 8.15 -10.74
C ARG A 97 4.88 8.84 -11.74
N GLU A 98 5.91 9.48 -11.23
CA GLU A 98 6.91 10.14 -12.10
C GLU A 98 7.82 9.13 -12.79
N GLU A 99 8.07 7.97 -12.15
CA GLU A 99 8.79 6.85 -12.77
C GLU A 99 7.90 5.98 -13.65
N ARG A 100 6.65 5.78 -13.21
CA ARG A 100 5.71 4.86 -13.88
C ARG A 100 4.39 5.58 -14.20
N PRO A 101 4.44 6.58 -15.12
CA PRO A 101 3.22 7.26 -15.53
C PRO A 101 2.22 6.34 -16.27
N ASP A 102 2.68 5.25 -16.84
CA ASP A 102 1.85 4.21 -17.45
C ASP A 102 0.93 3.54 -16.42
N LEU A 103 1.46 3.13 -15.29
CA LEU A 103 0.69 2.53 -14.20
C LEU A 103 -0.28 3.53 -13.59
N ASP A 104 0.17 4.74 -13.37
CA ASP A 104 -0.66 5.83 -12.86
C ASP A 104 -1.88 6.05 -13.75
N SER A 105 -1.68 6.15 -15.05
CA SER A 105 -2.76 6.39 -16.02
C SER A 105 -3.78 5.24 -16.03
N ILE A 106 -3.31 3.99 -16.11
CA ILE A 106 -4.17 2.81 -16.17
C ILE A 106 -5.03 2.70 -14.92
N TYR A 107 -4.41 2.79 -13.75
CA TYR A 107 -5.13 2.60 -12.49
C TYR A 107 -5.94 3.82 -12.07
N MET A 108 -5.54 5.02 -12.49
CA MET A 108 -6.38 6.20 -12.30
C MET A 108 -7.71 6.07 -13.03
N GLN A 109 -7.69 5.58 -14.27
CA GLN A 109 -8.92 5.30 -15.03
C GLN A 109 -9.79 4.27 -14.30
N ALA A 110 -9.18 3.21 -13.77
CA ALA A 110 -9.90 2.18 -13.03
C ALA A 110 -10.53 2.73 -11.74
N VAL A 111 -9.78 3.52 -10.97
CA VAL A 111 -10.29 4.13 -9.74
C VAL A 111 -11.45 5.09 -10.04
N GLN A 112 -11.31 5.92 -11.08
CA GLN A 112 -12.39 6.82 -11.49
C GLN A 112 -13.64 6.06 -11.93
N ALA A 113 -13.47 4.95 -12.66
CA ALA A 113 -14.59 4.11 -13.08
C ALA A 113 -15.30 3.44 -11.89
N LEU A 114 -14.53 3.01 -10.88
CA LEU A 114 -15.07 2.31 -9.71
C LEU A 114 -15.71 3.26 -8.69
N THR A 115 -15.17 4.47 -8.52
CA THR A 115 -15.55 5.38 -7.42
C THR A 115 -16.13 6.71 -7.88
N GLY A 116 -15.99 7.05 -9.17
CA GLY A 116 -16.37 8.35 -9.69
C GLY A 116 -15.38 9.48 -9.39
N ARG A 117 -14.29 9.19 -8.70
CA ARG A 117 -13.29 10.18 -8.28
C ARG A 117 -11.88 9.68 -8.52
N GLY A 118 -10.94 10.59 -8.73
CA GLY A 118 -9.53 10.29 -8.82
C GLY A 118 -8.69 11.32 -8.08
N GLY A 119 -7.42 11.05 -7.88
CA GLY A 119 -6.50 11.95 -7.19
C GLY A 119 -5.32 11.19 -6.59
N TRP A 120 -4.47 11.91 -5.91
CA TRP A 120 -3.32 11.37 -5.19
C TRP A 120 -3.37 11.80 -3.72
N PRO A 121 -2.96 10.91 -2.80
CA PRO A 121 -2.47 9.55 -3.06
C PRO A 121 -3.56 8.69 -3.70
N MET A 122 -3.18 7.87 -4.67
CA MET A 122 -4.11 6.90 -5.24
C MET A 122 -3.88 5.55 -4.59
N THR A 123 -4.96 4.95 -4.09
CA THR A 123 -4.94 3.61 -3.51
C THR A 123 -5.81 2.71 -4.38
N VAL A 124 -5.23 1.63 -4.87
CA VAL A 124 -5.98 0.67 -5.69
C VAL A 124 -5.70 -0.74 -5.21
N PHE A 125 -6.74 -1.55 -5.16
CA PHE A 125 -6.65 -2.94 -4.73
C PHE A 125 -6.78 -3.85 -5.94
N LEU A 126 -5.81 -4.73 -6.12
CA LEU A 126 -5.70 -5.62 -7.26
C LEU A 126 -5.78 -7.08 -6.82
N THR A 127 -6.28 -7.93 -7.72
CA THR A 127 -6.04 -9.37 -7.61
C THR A 127 -4.55 -9.65 -7.90
N PRO A 128 -4.02 -10.83 -7.55
CA PRO A 128 -2.65 -11.21 -7.93
C PRO A 128 -2.40 -11.20 -9.44
N GLU A 129 -3.46 -11.23 -10.25
CA GLU A 129 -3.41 -11.12 -11.71
C GLU A 129 -3.49 -9.68 -12.21
N GLN A 130 -3.33 -8.69 -11.31
CA GLN A 130 -3.29 -7.25 -11.61
C GLN A 130 -4.64 -6.65 -12.03
N GLN A 131 -5.75 -7.32 -11.69
CA GLN A 131 -7.09 -6.81 -11.99
C GLN A 131 -7.59 -5.92 -10.84
N PRO A 132 -7.91 -4.64 -11.10
CA PRO A 132 -8.45 -3.77 -10.06
C PRO A 132 -9.89 -4.15 -9.73
N PHE A 133 -10.22 -4.17 -8.43
CA PHE A 133 -11.57 -4.46 -7.96
C PHE A 133 -12.11 -3.43 -6.97
N TYR A 134 -11.24 -2.60 -6.40
CA TYR A 134 -11.63 -1.48 -5.54
C TYR A 134 -10.50 -0.45 -5.51
N GLY A 135 -10.83 0.76 -5.12
CA GLY A 135 -9.84 1.82 -4.98
C GLY A 135 -10.38 3.06 -4.32
N GLY A 136 -9.52 4.02 -4.16
CA GLY A 136 -9.82 5.31 -3.60
C GLY A 136 -8.62 6.22 -3.68
N THR A 137 -8.70 7.34 -2.98
CA THR A 137 -7.60 8.28 -2.87
C THR A 137 -7.07 8.30 -1.46
N TYR A 138 -7.14 9.42 -0.78
CA TYR A 138 -6.73 9.52 0.62
C TYR A 138 -7.75 8.82 1.53
N PHE A 139 -7.24 8.08 2.53
CA PHE A 139 -8.03 7.56 3.64
C PHE A 139 -7.44 8.04 4.95
N PRO A 140 -8.26 8.57 5.88
CA PRO A 140 -7.78 8.98 7.20
C PRO A 140 -7.41 7.75 8.06
N PRO A 141 -6.62 7.92 9.15
CA PRO A 141 -6.24 6.80 10.01
C PRO A 141 -7.39 6.28 10.89
N GLU A 142 -8.48 7.00 10.95
CA GLU A 142 -9.68 6.67 11.73
C GLU A 142 -10.92 7.20 11.02
N ASP A 143 -12.11 6.69 11.37
CA ASP A 143 -13.36 7.17 10.78
C ASP A 143 -13.56 8.65 11.10
N ARG A 144 -13.78 9.46 10.06
CA ARG A 144 -14.02 10.91 10.16
C ARG A 144 -15.22 11.31 9.30
N HIS A 145 -16.23 11.88 9.91
CA HIS A 145 -17.44 12.36 9.21
C HIS A 145 -17.97 11.32 8.21
N SER A 146 -17.93 11.62 6.93
CA SER A 146 -18.41 10.75 5.85
C SER A 146 -17.33 9.84 5.29
N MET A 147 -16.09 9.90 5.81
CA MET A 147 -14.97 9.10 5.30
C MET A 147 -14.66 7.93 6.23
N PRO A 148 -14.63 6.68 5.72
CA PRO A 148 -14.18 5.56 6.52
C PRO A 148 -12.69 5.67 6.79
N GLY A 149 -12.24 5.23 7.96
CA GLY A 149 -10.83 5.11 8.29
C GLY A 149 -10.16 4.02 7.48
N PHE A 150 -8.87 4.18 7.24
CA PHE A 150 -8.09 3.21 6.46
C PHE A 150 -8.16 1.78 7.04
N PRO A 151 -8.03 1.58 8.37
CA PRO A 151 -8.19 0.23 8.95
C PRO A 151 -9.52 -0.44 8.59
N ARG A 152 -10.61 0.33 8.59
CA ARG A 152 -11.93 -0.17 8.22
C ARG A 152 -11.99 -0.60 6.76
N VAL A 153 -11.43 0.20 5.88
CA VAL A 153 -11.32 -0.12 4.44
C VAL A 153 -10.50 -1.39 4.25
N LEU A 154 -9.36 -1.49 4.91
CA LEU A 154 -8.50 -2.68 4.82
C LEU A 154 -9.23 -3.96 5.26
N THR A 155 -9.96 -3.91 6.38
CA THR A 155 -10.74 -5.04 6.86
C THR A 155 -11.82 -5.44 5.86
N ALA A 156 -12.57 -4.47 5.35
CA ALA A 156 -13.66 -4.72 4.39
C ALA A 156 -13.13 -5.35 3.09
N ILE A 157 -12.02 -4.84 2.57
CA ILE A 157 -11.43 -5.36 1.33
C ILE A 157 -10.85 -6.77 1.53
N ALA A 158 -10.15 -7.00 2.65
CA ALA A 158 -9.60 -8.32 2.97
C ALA A 158 -10.70 -9.37 3.10
N ASP A 159 -11.79 -9.04 3.79
CA ASP A 159 -12.94 -9.94 3.95
C ASP A 159 -13.64 -10.19 2.61
N ALA A 160 -13.88 -9.16 1.83
CA ALA A 160 -14.50 -9.30 0.50
C ALA A 160 -13.66 -10.19 -0.42
N TYR A 161 -12.35 -10.02 -0.41
CA TYR A 161 -11.44 -10.85 -1.22
C TYR A 161 -11.49 -12.32 -0.80
N LYS A 162 -11.43 -12.60 0.50
CA LYS A 162 -11.50 -13.98 1.04
C LYS A 162 -12.82 -14.66 0.68
N ASN A 163 -13.93 -13.93 0.79
CA ASN A 163 -15.26 -14.48 0.54
C ASN A 163 -15.58 -14.64 -0.95
N SER A 164 -14.89 -13.91 -1.81
CA SER A 164 -15.14 -13.90 -3.27
C SER A 164 -14.14 -14.72 -4.07
N GLN A 165 -13.19 -15.40 -3.43
CA GLN A 165 -12.17 -16.19 -4.14
C GLN A 165 -12.74 -17.31 -5.01
N GLY A 166 -13.93 -17.82 -4.68
CA GLY A 166 -14.61 -18.83 -5.48
C GLY A 166 -15.35 -18.27 -6.69
N ASP A 167 -15.53 -16.95 -6.77
CA ASP A 167 -16.34 -16.27 -7.78
C ASP A 167 -15.50 -15.55 -8.85
N ILE A 168 -14.19 -15.60 -8.73
CA ILE A 168 -13.25 -14.90 -9.63
C ILE A 168 -12.65 -15.88 -10.64
#